data_8ef6ce656b9ea72144999a29e2fb9098
#
_entry.id   8ef6ce656b9ea72144999a29e2fb9098
#
_cell.length_a   1.000
_cell.length_b   1.000
_cell.length_c   1.000
_cell.angle_alpha   90.00
_cell.angle_beta   90.00
_cell.angle_gamma   90.00
#
_symmetry.space_group_name_H-M   'P 1'
#
loop_
_entity.id
_entity.type
_entity.pdbx_description
1 polymer ?
#
loop_
_entity_poly.entity_id
_entity_poly.type
_entity_poly.pdbx_seq_one_letter_code
_entity_poly.pdbx_strand_id
1 'polypeptide(L)'
;MSAIDTKGPKSAKAQEELRLLNTYFSSGSAQDTSGWSLQDFYENVHVPPTNREVSARIQSGAINCKLYPFQKRAVDWLLQREGVSFGGDALTPIQTPESTNAVIPASFKKMQDAIGNTCYVSHTRGLCVTDFNSIWDSQRALRGGILAEEMGLGKTVELIALMCLHNRQSTSGPIFDAYSGTSVTPSGATLIITPNSILKQWKTEINTHAPHLKVLHYKGLPSESALKSSNAAASVENLLEYDVVLTTYSVLSREIHYANIVPDRNFRHPKKHEPRRSPLVQISWWRVCLDEAQMVESGVSQAAAVARLIPRCNAWAVSGTPLRKDVQDLRGLLIFLRYEPYCSSKTLWGRVDKGDYFMKTSLNVETICFAETLIFNSHI
;
A
#
# COMPACT_ATOMS: atom_id res chain seq x y z
N MET A 1 -9.64 -35.00 17.52
CA MET A 1 -8.92 -34.55 18.72
C MET A 1 -7.49 -35.02 18.60
N SER A 2 -6.60 -34.20 18.05
CA SER A 2 -5.17 -34.43 18.04
C SER A 2 -4.54 -33.39 18.95
N ALA A 3 -3.78 -33.85 19.94
CA ALA A 3 -3.14 -33.06 20.95
C ALA A 3 -2.15 -32.09 20.29
N ILE A 4 -2.36 -30.81 20.52
CA ILE A 4 -1.41 -29.75 20.19
C ILE A 4 -0.25 -29.89 21.17
N ASP A 5 0.92 -30.25 20.65
CA ASP A 5 2.16 -30.38 21.41
C ASP A 5 2.66 -29.00 21.82
N THR A 6 2.17 -28.51 22.95
CA THR A 6 2.60 -27.25 23.56
C THR A 6 3.94 -27.45 24.26
N LYS A 7 5.03 -27.48 23.50
CA LYS A 7 6.37 -27.32 24.09
C LYS A 7 6.52 -25.87 24.51
N GLY A 8 6.25 -25.58 25.78
CA GLY A 8 6.52 -24.30 26.41
C GLY A 8 8.01 -23.93 26.32
N PRO A 9 8.36 -22.63 26.53
CA PRO A 9 9.72 -22.13 26.42
C PRO A 9 10.69 -22.93 27.32
N LYS A 10 11.77 -23.42 26.72
CA LYS A 10 12.71 -24.35 27.37
C LYS A 10 13.61 -23.71 28.43
N SER A 11 13.60 -22.38 28.63
CA SER A 11 14.41 -21.70 29.65
C SER A 11 13.53 -21.04 30.70
N ALA A 12 13.97 -21.07 31.97
CA ALA A 12 13.29 -20.41 33.09
C ALA A 12 13.09 -18.91 32.84
N LYS A 13 14.05 -18.25 32.17
CA LYS A 13 13.99 -16.84 31.80
C LYS A 13 12.85 -16.56 30.80
N ALA A 14 12.67 -17.41 29.80
CA ALA A 14 11.59 -17.26 28.82
C ALA A 14 10.21 -17.58 29.42
N GLN A 15 10.15 -18.44 30.45
CA GLN A 15 8.91 -18.67 31.20
C GLN A 15 8.54 -17.47 32.08
N GLU A 16 9.53 -16.84 32.70
CA GLU A 16 9.31 -15.63 33.51
C GLU A 16 8.92 -14.43 32.65
N GLU A 17 9.55 -14.25 31.50
CA GLU A 17 9.15 -13.24 30.51
C GLU A 17 7.71 -13.46 30.02
N LEU A 18 7.33 -14.71 29.74
CA LEU A 18 5.95 -15.05 29.34
C LEU A 18 4.95 -14.78 30.47
N ARG A 19 5.33 -15.07 31.73
CA ARG A 19 4.52 -14.82 32.91
C ARG A 19 4.30 -13.33 33.16
N LEU A 20 5.36 -12.52 33.06
CA LEU A 20 5.28 -11.07 33.14
C LEU A 20 4.42 -10.51 32.03
N LEU A 21 4.60 -10.95 30.79
CA LEU A 21 3.77 -10.58 29.67
C LEU A 21 2.29 -10.90 29.91
N ASN A 22 1.98 -12.11 30.35
CA ASN A 22 0.61 -12.49 30.67
C ASN A 22 0.00 -11.65 31.80
N THR A 23 0.76 -11.34 32.84
CA THR A 23 0.30 -10.49 33.96
C THR A 23 -0.05 -9.09 33.50
N TYR A 24 0.75 -8.49 32.62
CA TYR A 24 0.51 -7.15 32.09
C TYR A 24 -0.62 -7.10 31.04
N PHE A 25 -0.84 -8.18 30.32
CA PHE A 25 -1.87 -8.23 29.27
C PHE A 25 -3.22 -8.78 29.75
N SER A 26 -3.26 -9.51 30.86
CA SER A 26 -4.50 -10.07 31.42
C SER A 26 -5.33 -9.06 32.22
N SER A 27 -4.84 -7.87 32.48
CA SER A 27 -5.57 -6.83 33.21
C SER A 27 -6.58 -6.01 32.35
N GLY A 28 -6.72 -6.31 31.10
CA GLY A 28 -7.81 -5.82 30.25
C GLY A 28 -8.83 -6.92 30.07
N SER A 29 -9.99 -6.79 30.74
CA SER A 29 -11.24 -7.59 30.64
C SER A 29 -11.16 -8.83 29.77
N ALA A 30 -11.42 -9.99 30.37
CA ALA A 30 -11.73 -11.22 29.69
C ALA A 30 -12.96 -10.98 28.77
N GLN A 31 -12.73 -10.53 27.56
CA GLN A 31 -13.72 -10.44 26.52
C GLN A 31 -13.32 -11.35 25.37
N ASP A 32 -14.20 -12.30 25.15
CA ASP A 32 -14.34 -13.16 23.98
C ASP A 32 -13.08 -13.83 23.43
N THR A 33 -12.97 -15.10 23.77
CA THR A 33 -12.12 -16.08 23.08
C THR A 33 -12.72 -16.53 21.73
N SER A 34 -13.61 -15.76 21.12
CA SER A 34 -14.06 -16.03 19.76
C SER A 34 -12.87 -15.86 18.81
N GLY A 35 -12.50 -16.94 18.15
CA GLY A 35 -11.41 -16.92 17.16
C GLY A 35 -11.72 -15.88 16.09
N TRP A 36 -10.67 -15.22 15.56
CA TRP A 36 -10.77 -14.31 14.42
C TRP A 36 -11.64 -14.92 13.31
N SER A 37 -12.61 -14.17 12.84
CA SER A 37 -13.42 -14.54 11.69
C SER A 37 -13.26 -13.54 10.56
N LEU A 38 -13.36 -14.02 9.35
CA LEU A 38 -13.35 -13.18 8.15
C LEU A 38 -14.53 -12.19 8.18
N GLN A 39 -15.65 -12.61 8.74
CA GLN A 39 -16.85 -11.79 8.89
C GLN A 39 -16.61 -10.62 9.84
N ASP A 40 -16.01 -10.87 11.03
CA ASP A 40 -15.69 -9.81 11.99
C ASP A 40 -14.75 -8.76 11.38
N PHE A 41 -13.82 -9.21 10.52
CA PHE A 41 -12.94 -8.28 9.80
C PHE A 41 -13.74 -7.35 8.89
N TYR A 42 -14.61 -7.89 8.04
CA TYR A 42 -15.41 -7.08 7.12
C TYR A 42 -16.44 -6.19 7.81
N GLU A 43 -16.99 -6.62 8.95
CA GLU A 43 -17.93 -5.82 9.75
C GLU A 43 -17.25 -4.63 10.45
N ASN A 44 -15.95 -4.71 10.72
CA ASN A 44 -15.18 -3.64 11.38
C ASN A 44 -14.43 -2.72 10.39
N VAL A 45 -14.56 -2.92 9.09
CA VAL A 45 -13.92 -2.06 8.10
C VAL A 45 -14.57 -0.66 8.10
N HIS A 46 -13.72 0.35 8.01
CA HIS A 46 -14.13 1.73 8.07
C HIS A 46 -15.02 2.13 6.88
N VAL A 47 -16.20 2.67 7.17
CA VAL A 47 -17.06 3.33 6.19
C VAL A 47 -16.94 4.84 6.39
N PRO A 48 -16.34 5.60 5.45
CA PRO A 48 -16.14 7.03 5.62
C PRO A 48 -17.46 7.80 5.78
N PRO A 49 -17.50 8.86 6.59
CA PRO A 49 -18.68 9.69 6.73
C PRO A 49 -18.98 10.46 5.43
N THR A 50 -20.25 10.80 5.19
CA THR A 50 -20.64 11.58 4.02
C THR A 50 -20.51 13.07 4.30
N ASN A 51 -19.72 13.78 3.49
CA ASN A 51 -19.67 15.23 3.45
C ASN A 51 -20.35 15.73 2.16
N ARG A 52 -21.47 16.47 2.29
CA ARG A 52 -22.26 16.95 1.15
C ARG A 52 -21.52 17.98 0.30
N GLU A 53 -20.77 18.90 0.91
CA GLU A 53 -20.02 19.94 0.20
C GLU A 53 -18.88 19.34 -0.61
N VAL A 54 -18.10 18.46 0.00
CA VAL A 54 -17.02 17.72 -0.66
C VAL A 54 -17.58 16.87 -1.81
N SER A 55 -18.71 16.20 -1.59
CA SER A 55 -19.38 15.38 -2.61
C SER A 55 -19.78 16.17 -3.86
N ALA A 56 -20.22 17.41 -3.70
CA ALA A 56 -20.57 18.29 -4.83
C ALA A 56 -19.31 18.67 -5.64
N ARG A 57 -18.20 18.98 -4.97
CA ARG A 57 -16.91 19.35 -5.57
C ARG A 57 -16.26 18.20 -6.31
N ILE A 58 -16.27 17.00 -5.72
CA ILE A 58 -15.82 15.79 -6.38
C ILE A 58 -16.56 15.59 -7.69
N GLN A 59 -17.88 15.78 -7.71
CA GLN A 59 -18.69 15.64 -8.92
C GLN A 59 -18.31 16.66 -10.00
N SER A 60 -18.06 17.91 -9.63
CA SER A 60 -17.81 18.99 -10.60
C SER A 60 -16.43 18.93 -11.24
N GLY A 61 -15.43 18.41 -10.53
CA GLY A 61 -14.03 18.43 -10.96
C GLY A 61 -13.50 17.10 -11.48
N ALA A 62 -14.23 15.98 -11.29
CA ALA A 62 -13.64 14.68 -11.49
C ALA A 62 -13.75 14.16 -12.93
N ILE A 63 -14.96 13.80 -13.36
CA ILE A 63 -15.17 13.00 -14.58
C ILE A 63 -16.46 13.35 -15.28
N ASN A 64 -16.60 12.88 -16.52
CA ASN A 64 -17.77 13.14 -17.37
C ASN A 64 -19.03 12.36 -17.00
N CYS A 65 -19.01 11.51 -15.98
CA CYS A 65 -20.19 10.76 -15.54
C CYS A 65 -20.66 11.19 -14.15
N LYS A 66 -21.91 10.85 -13.82
CA LYS A 66 -22.48 11.09 -12.50
C LYS A 66 -22.05 10.00 -11.53
N LEU A 67 -21.28 10.37 -10.51
CA LEU A 67 -20.90 9.47 -9.43
C LEU A 67 -22.05 9.23 -8.45
N TYR A 68 -22.21 8.00 -8.01
CA TYR A 68 -23.11 7.65 -6.91
C TYR A 68 -22.63 8.22 -5.58
N PRO A 69 -23.51 8.38 -4.58
CA PRO A 69 -23.11 8.92 -3.28
C PRO A 69 -21.98 8.14 -2.59
N PHE A 70 -22.00 6.81 -2.68
CA PHE A 70 -20.96 5.96 -2.09
C PHE A 70 -19.61 6.13 -2.83
N GLN A 71 -19.62 6.27 -4.16
CA GLN A 71 -18.41 6.53 -4.95
C GLN A 71 -17.78 7.89 -4.58
N LYS A 72 -18.60 8.91 -4.35
CA LYS A 72 -18.09 10.21 -3.88
C LYS A 72 -17.44 10.12 -2.52
N ARG A 73 -18.00 9.32 -1.60
CA ARG A 73 -17.36 9.03 -0.30
C ARG A 73 -16.04 8.30 -0.46
N ALA A 74 -16.00 7.29 -1.35
CA ALA A 74 -14.78 6.57 -1.66
C ALA A 74 -13.70 7.51 -2.21
N VAL A 75 -14.04 8.37 -3.16
CA VAL A 75 -13.10 9.35 -3.73
C VAL A 75 -12.60 10.35 -2.67
N ASP A 76 -13.47 10.83 -1.79
CA ASP A 76 -13.06 11.70 -0.67
C ASP A 76 -12.05 11.00 0.23
N TRP A 77 -12.32 9.76 0.60
CA TRP A 77 -11.39 8.95 1.38
C TRP A 77 -10.06 8.70 0.64
N LEU A 78 -10.11 8.40 -0.66
CA LEU A 78 -8.91 8.23 -1.49
C LEU A 78 -8.03 9.50 -1.45
N LEU A 79 -8.64 10.68 -1.57
CA LEU A 79 -7.95 11.97 -1.46
C LEU A 79 -7.31 12.15 -0.09
N GLN A 80 -8.05 11.87 0.99
CA GLN A 80 -7.53 11.96 2.36
C GLN A 80 -6.35 11.01 2.58
N ARG A 81 -6.41 9.79 2.05
CA ARG A 81 -5.31 8.83 2.09
C ARG A 81 -4.08 9.27 1.29
N GLU A 82 -4.26 10.10 0.25
CA GLU A 82 -3.16 10.75 -0.47
C GLU A 82 -2.69 12.06 0.20
N GLY A 83 -3.24 12.38 1.39
CA GLY A 83 -2.82 13.50 2.24
C GLY A 83 -3.41 14.84 1.84
N VAL A 84 -4.53 14.86 1.12
CA VAL A 84 -5.22 16.09 0.72
C VAL A 84 -6.71 16.03 1.04
N SER A 85 -7.30 17.20 1.26
CA SER A 85 -8.75 17.37 1.42
C SER A 85 -9.20 18.67 0.79
N PHE A 86 -10.49 18.79 0.50
CA PHE A 86 -11.04 20.06 0.03
C PHE A 86 -11.09 21.09 1.17
N GLY A 87 -10.28 22.15 1.04
CA GLY A 87 -10.34 23.36 1.86
C GLY A 87 -10.94 24.50 1.04
N GLY A 88 -12.23 24.73 1.16
CA GLY A 88 -12.91 25.63 0.25
C GLY A 88 -13.00 25.07 -1.18
N ASP A 89 -12.56 25.79 -2.21
CA ASP A 89 -12.64 25.36 -3.62
C ASP A 89 -11.40 24.61 -4.13
N ALA A 90 -10.36 24.51 -3.33
CA ALA A 90 -9.10 23.87 -3.69
C ALA A 90 -8.78 22.66 -2.82
N LEU A 91 -8.02 21.70 -3.41
CA LEU A 91 -7.39 20.65 -2.62
C LEU A 91 -6.22 21.25 -1.83
N THR A 92 -6.24 21.04 -0.54
CA THR A 92 -5.20 21.49 0.38
C THR A 92 -4.58 20.29 1.10
N PRO A 93 -3.27 20.33 1.41
CA PRO A 93 -2.66 19.31 2.26
C PRO A 93 -3.40 19.23 3.60
N ILE A 94 -3.66 18.02 4.06
CA ILE A 94 -4.22 17.79 5.39
C ILE A 94 -3.16 18.22 6.40
N GLN A 95 -3.45 19.27 7.17
CA GLN A 95 -2.61 19.68 8.28
C GLN A 95 -2.69 18.61 9.35
N THR A 96 -1.56 18.01 9.65
CA THR A 96 -1.47 17.13 10.81
C THR A 96 -1.55 17.99 12.07
N PRO A 97 -2.47 17.71 13.00
CA PRO A 97 -2.49 18.43 14.28
C PRO A 97 -1.09 18.36 14.90
N GLU A 98 -0.52 19.51 15.24
CA GLU A 98 0.66 19.55 16.08
C GLU A 98 0.34 18.80 17.38
N SER A 99 1.18 17.86 17.73
CA SER A 99 0.96 16.76 18.64
C SER A 99 0.79 17.16 20.09
N THR A 100 -0.39 17.56 20.51
CA THR A 100 -0.66 17.64 21.95
C THR A 100 -1.62 16.55 22.47
N ASN A 101 -2.33 15.85 21.58
CA ASN A 101 -3.21 14.73 21.96
C ASN A 101 -3.18 13.61 20.89
N ALA A 102 -1.98 13.12 20.56
CA ALA A 102 -1.86 11.99 19.65
C ALA A 102 -2.58 10.77 20.25
N VAL A 103 -3.63 10.31 19.59
CA VAL A 103 -4.29 9.04 19.95
C VAL A 103 -3.23 7.94 19.81
N ILE A 104 -2.95 7.25 20.91
CA ILE A 104 -1.99 6.14 20.92
C ILE A 104 -2.57 5.03 20.03
N PRO A 105 -1.90 4.60 18.95
CA PRO A 105 -2.38 3.49 18.15
C PRO A 105 -2.59 2.24 19.00
N ALA A 106 -3.60 1.44 18.69
CA ALA A 106 -3.97 0.25 19.45
C ALA A 106 -2.83 -0.77 19.59
N SER A 107 -1.84 -0.74 18.67
CA SER A 107 -0.64 -1.57 18.75
C SER A 107 0.36 -1.15 19.85
N PHE A 108 0.19 0.04 20.44
CA PHE A 108 1.06 0.53 21.49
C PHE A 108 0.34 0.60 22.83
N LYS A 109 1.05 0.24 23.91
CA LYS A 109 0.62 0.46 25.27
C LYS A 109 1.53 1.50 25.93
N LYS A 110 0.92 2.48 26.60
CA LYS A 110 1.63 3.43 27.46
C LYS A 110 2.06 2.69 28.72
N MET A 111 3.34 2.76 29.03
CA MET A 111 3.95 2.14 30.21
C MET A 111 4.90 3.13 30.89
N GLN A 112 5.36 2.80 32.09
CA GLN A 112 6.44 3.51 32.78
C GLN A 112 7.64 2.58 32.89
N ASP A 113 8.84 3.14 32.70
CA ASP A 113 10.09 2.43 32.95
C ASP A 113 10.37 2.31 34.46
N ALA A 114 11.46 1.65 34.82
CA ALA A 114 11.85 1.43 36.21
C ALA A 114 12.14 2.72 37.01
N ILE A 115 12.33 3.83 36.33
CA ILE A 115 12.60 5.16 36.92
C ILE A 115 11.41 6.13 36.78
N GLY A 116 10.26 5.64 36.32
CA GLY A 116 9.01 6.40 36.22
C GLY A 116 8.83 7.20 34.94
N ASN A 117 9.72 7.09 33.94
CA ASN A 117 9.52 7.80 32.67
C ASN A 117 8.47 7.08 31.83
N THR A 118 7.66 7.86 31.13
CA THR A 118 6.68 7.31 30.18
C THR A 118 7.37 6.74 28.96
N CYS A 119 7.02 5.50 28.61
CA CYS A 119 7.40 4.86 27.33
C CYS A 119 6.17 4.21 26.69
N TYR A 120 6.27 3.95 25.40
CA TYR A 120 5.24 3.30 24.60
C TYR A 120 5.81 2.01 24.02
N VAL A 121 5.17 0.90 24.35
CA VAL A 121 5.65 -0.44 23.98
C VAL A 121 4.70 -1.08 22.98
N SER A 122 5.23 -1.52 21.86
CA SER A 122 4.52 -2.36 20.89
C SER A 122 5.19 -3.73 20.81
N HIS A 123 4.50 -4.77 21.26
CA HIS A 123 4.99 -6.14 21.17
C HIS A 123 4.96 -6.68 19.75
N THR A 124 3.99 -6.25 18.96
CA THR A 124 3.85 -6.63 17.57
C THR A 124 5.04 -6.13 16.75
N ARG A 125 5.45 -4.90 17.01
CA ARG A 125 6.57 -4.25 16.31
C ARG A 125 7.93 -4.55 16.97
N GLY A 126 7.93 -5.08 18.20
CA GLY A 126 9.16 -5.26 19.00
C GLY A 126 9.84 -3.92 19.32
N LEU A 127 9.06 -2.86 19.51
CA LEU A 127 9.57 -1.51 19.75
C LEU A 127 9.19 -1.01 21.13
N CYS A 128 10.13 -0.28 21.74
CA CYS A 128 9.89 0.55 22.92
C CYS A 128 10.44 1.94 22.62
N VAL A 129 9.59 2.96 22.73
CA VAL A 129 9.92 4.35 22.37
C VAL A 129 9.49 5.30 23.47
N THR A 130 10.25 6.35 23.67
CA THR A 130 9.93 7.45 24.59
C THR A 130 9.25 8.61 23.87
N ASP A 131 9.57 8.80 22.57
CA ASP A 131 8.94 9.78 21.72
C ASP A 131 8.05 9.10 20.67
N PHE A 132 6.76 9.40 20.73
CA PHE A 132 5.76 8.82 19.86
C PHE A 132 5.71 9.50 18.48
N ASN A 133 6.19 10.74 18.38
CA ASN A 133 6.10 11.54 17.16
C ASN A 133 6.89 10.91 16.00
N SER A 134 8.08 10.37 16.28
CA SER A 134 8.91 9.73 15.27
C SER A 134 8.23 8.52 14.60
N ILE A 135 7.44 7.76 15.37
CA ILE A 135 6.67 6.62 14.86
C ILE A 135 5.43 7.08 14.13
N TRP A 136 4.77 8.11 14.65
CA TRP A 136 3.60 8.69 14.02
C TRP A 136 3.95 9.24 12.64
N ASP A 137 5.08 9.90 12.48
CA ASP A 137 5.56 10.42 11.20
C ASP A 137 5.84 9.30 10.19
N SER A 138 6.42 8.17 10.63
CA SER A 138 6.65 7.03 9.74
C SER A 138 5.34 6.37 9.26
N GLN A 139 4.30 6.33 10.09
CA GLN A 139 2.98 5.87 9.69
C GLN A 139 2.25 6.84 8.74
N ARG A 140 2.45 8.14 8.94
CA ARG A 140 1.92 9.19 8.05
C ARG A 140 2.57 9.20 6.67
N ALA A 141 3.77 8.66 6.55
CA ALA A 141 4.44 8.52 5.26
C ALA A 141 3.72 7.52 4.32
N LEU A 142 2.83 6.66 4.85
CA LEU A 142 2.03 5.75 4.05
C LEU A 142 0.91 6.51 3.33
N ARG A 143 1.10 6.76 2.05
CA ARG A 143 0.08 7.33 1.17
C ARG A 143 -0.55 6.24 0.32
N GLY A 144 -1.89 6.19 0.36
CA GLY A 144 -2.65 5.17 -0.34
C GLY A 144 -3.25 4.12 0.61
N GLY A 145 -3.52 2.92 0.10
CA GLY A 145 -4.19 1.87 0.86
C GLY A 145 -4.72 0.74 0.01
N ILE A 146 -5.70 0.03 0.53
CA ILE A 146 -6.41 -1.04 -0.18
C ILE A 146 -7.85 -0.58 -0.44
N LEU A 147 -8.23 -0.51 -1.72
CA LEU A 147 -9.60 -0.29 -2.15
C LEU A 147 -10.28 -1.64 -2.34
N ALA A 148 -11.10 -2.04 -1.36
CA ALA A 148 -11.64 -3.38 -1.22
C ALA A 148 -13.16 -3.42 -1.39
N GLU A 149 -13.68 -2.76 -2.37
CA GLU A 149 -15.11 -2.77 -2.68
C GLU A 149 -15.52 -4.01 -3.46
N GLU A 150 -16.78 -4.40 -3.35
CA GLU A 150 -17.35 -5.49 -4.14
C GLU A 150 -17.18 -5.28 -5.63
N MET A 151 -17.16 -6.38 -6.38
CA MET A 151 -17.10 -6.31 -7.84
C MET A 151 -18.34 -5.62 -8.40
N GLY A 152 -18.15 -4.75 -9.41
CA GLY A 152 -19.23 -4.04 -10.07
C GLY A 152 -19.62 -2.70 -9.45
N LEU A 153 -19.10 -2.32 -8.28
CA LEU A 153 -19.40 -1.02 -7.65
C LEU A 153 -18.70 0.18 -8.31
N GLY A 154 -17.77 -0.05 -9.21
CA GLY A 154 -17.16 1.03 -10.01
C GLY A 154 -15.82 1.54 -9.45
N LYS A 155 -15.03 0.70 -8.78
CA LYS A 155 -13.66 1.04 -8.34
C LYS A 155 -12.80 1.72 -9.40
N THR A 156 -12.95 1.29 -10.66
CA THR A 156 -12.27 1.90 -11.81
C THR A 156 -12.63 3.37 -11.96
N VAL A 157 -13.92 3.68 -11.87
CA VAL A 157 -14.44 5.05 -12.00
C VAL A 157 -13.98 5.94 -10.85
N GLU A 158 -13.90 5.41 -9.63
CA GLU A 158 -13.38 6.12 -8.46
C GLU A 158 -11.91 6.47 -8.59
N LEU A 159 -11.10 5.52 -9.08
CA LEU A 159 -9.69 5.79 -9.36
C LEU A 159 -9.49 6.77 -10.51
N ILE A 160 -10.34 6.73 -11.55
CA ILE A 160 -10.32 7.74 -12.62
C ILE A 160 -10.65 9.11 -12.05
N ALA A 161 -11.67 9.21 -11.18
CA ALA A 161 -12.00 10.46 -10.50
C ALA A 161 -10.83 10.99 -9.65
N LEU A 162 -10.18 10.11 -8.89
CA LEU A 162 -8.98 10.47 -8.12
C LEU A 162 -7.84 10.98 -9.04
N MET A 163 -7.62 10.35 -10.19
CA MET A 163 -6.61 10.79 -11.17
C MET A 163 -6.91 12.17 -11.73
N CYS A 164 -8.17 12.49 -11.98
CA CYS A 164 -8.57 13.81 -12.47
C CYS A 164 -8.44 14.91 -11.40
N LEU A 165 -8.70 14.57 -10.14
CA LEU A 165 -8.73 15.53 -9.04
C LEU A 165 -7.35 15.81 -8.42
N HIS A 166 -6.49 14.81 -8.30
CA HIS A 166 -5.25 14.92 -7.56
C HIS A 166 -4.03 14.47 -8.36
N ASN A 167 -3.32 15.45 -8.89
CA ASN A 167 -2.11 15.29 -9.68
C ASN A 167 -0.89 15.85 -8.94
N ARG A 168 0.29 15.34 -9.26
CA ARG A 168 1.55 15.86 -8.73
C ARG A 168 1.79 17.28 -9.25
N GLN A 169 2.11 18.18 -8.34
CA GLN A 169 2.66 19.46 -8.75
C GLN A 169 4.04 19.25 -9.36
N SER A 170 4.37 20.06 -10.36
CA SER A 170 5.65 19.98 -11.08
C SER A 170 6.83 20.02 -10.11
N THR A 171 7.69 19.03 -10.20
CA THR A 171 8.98 18.97 -9.50
C THR A 171 10.10 19.04 -10.53
N SER A 172 11.05 19.92 -10.32
CA SER A 172 12.21 20.04 -11.19
C SER A 172 13.36 19.15 -10.72
N GLY A 173 13.90 18.35 -11.65
CA GLY A 173 15.09 17.53 -11.45
C GLY A 173 14.84 16.15 -10.82
N PRO A 174 15.88 15.29 -10.86
CA PRO A 174 15.83 13.96 -10.27
C PRO A 174 15.68 14.03 -8.75
N ILE A 175 14.97 13.05 -8.18
CA ILE A 175 14.81 12.90 -6.73
C ILE A 175 15.45 11.60 -6.26
N PHE A 176 15.94 11.58 -5.03
CA PHE A 176 16.50 10.36 -4.43
C PHE A 176 15.36 9.51 -3.82
N ASP A 177 15.18 8.29 -4.31
CA ASP A 177 14.26 7.33 -3.71
C ASP A 177 15.01 6.50 -2.65
N ALA A 178 14.72 6.76 -1.38
CA ALA A 178 15.39 6.11 -0.25
C ALA A 178 15.15 4.59 -0.23
N TYR A 179 14.04 4.10 -0.78
CA TYR A 179 13.75 2.67 -0.79
C TYR A 179 14.59 1.90 -1.81
N SER A 180 14.75 2.44 -3.00
CA SER A 180 15.62 1.84 -4.04
C SER A 180 17.08 2.25 -3.91
N GLY A 181 17.40 3.30 -3.13
CA GLY A 181 18.74 3.84 -3.00
C GLY A 181 19.28 4.49 -4.27
N THR A 182 18.41 4.91 -5.19
CA THR A 182 18.81 5.48 -6.49
C THR A 182 18.11 6.80 -6.78
N SER A 183 18.73 7.63 -7.62
CA SER A 183 18.07 8.80 -8.19
C SER A 183 17.12 8.38 -9.30
N VAL A 184 15.90 8.93 -9.27
CA VAL A 184 14.80 8.61 -10.19
C VAL A 184 14.17 9.90 -10.71
N THR A 185 13.58 9.83 -11.89
CA THR A 185 12.91 10.98 -12.51
C THR A 185 11.47 11.08 -12.01
N PRO A 186 11.04 12.20 -11.43
CA PRO A 186 9.66 12.37 -10.97
C PRO A 186 8.68 12.48 -12.13
N SER A 187 7.52 11.79 -12.01
CA SER A 187 6.41 11.86 -12.97
C SER A 187 5.13 12.24 -12.27
N GLY A 188 4.24 12.96 -12.95
CA GLY A 188 2.84 13.17 -12.55
C GLY A 188 1.93 11.98 -12.87
N ALA A 189 2.42 11.00 -13.62
CA ALA A 189 1.62 9.92 -14.15
C ALA A 189 1.19 8.90 -13.08
N THR A 190 0.03 8.30 -13.33
CA THR A 190 -0.44 7.10 -12.63
C THR A 190 -0.07 5.85 -13.44
N LEU A 191 0.68 4.94 -12.83
CA LEU A 191 0.94 3.61 -13.37
C LEU A 191 -0.12 2.62 -12.88
N ILE A 192 -0.84 1.99 -13.80
CA ILE A 192 -1.85 0.97 -13.49
C ILE A 192 -1.35 -0.38 -13.98
N ILE A 193 -1.26 -1.33 -13.06
CA ILE A 193 -0.86 -2.70 -13.31
C ILE A 193 -2.08 -3.59 -13.17
N THR A 194 -2.46 -4.26 -14.26
CA THR A 194 -3.73 -4.98 -14.35
C THR A 194 -3.54 -6.35 -15.03
N PRO A 195 -4.44 -7.33 -14.84
CA PRO A 195 -4.47 -8.52 -15.67
C PRO A 195 -4.70 -8.18 -17.15
N ASN A 196 -4.14 -9.01 -18.05
CA ASN A 196 -4.31 -8.81 -19.49
C ASN A 196 -5.79 -8.75 -19.93
N SER A 197 -6.65 -9.52 -19.27
CA SER A 197 -8.08 -9.63 -19.58
C SER A 197 -8.84 -8.31 -19.45
N ILE A 198 -8.49 -7.47 -18.48
CA ILE A 198 -9.20 -6.23 -18.18
C ILE A 198 -8.47 -4.96 -18.65
N LEU A 199 -7.28 -5.08 -19.23
CA LEU A 199 -6.51 -3.94 -19.73
C LEU A 199 -7.27 -3.11 -20.78
N LYS A 200 -7.99 -3.80 -21.71
CA LYS A 200 -8.82 -3.11 -22.71
C LYS A 200 -9.96 -2.36 -22.06
N GLN A 201 -10.57 -2.93 -21.02
CA GLN A 201 -11.64 -2.27 -20.26
C GLN A 201 -11.11 -0.98 -19.64
N TRP A 202 -9.97 -0.99 -18.95
CA TRP A 202 -9.34 0.22 -18.40
C TRP A 202 -9.18 1.32 -19.42
N LYS A 203 -8.65 0.98 -20.61
CA LYS A 203 -8.50 1.96 -21.69
C LYS A 203 -9.85 2.54 -22.15
N THR A 204 -10.87 1.71 -22.25
CA THR A 204 -12.22 2.15 -22.63
C THR A 204 -12.83 3.05 -21.57
N GLU A 205 -12.75 2.68 -20.30
CA GLU A 205 -13.28 3.44 -19.17
C GLU A 205 -12.63 4.84 -19.07
N ILE A 206 -11.29 4.91 -19.18
CA ILE A 206 -10.59 6.20 -19.15
C ILE A 206 -11.01 7.07 -20.32
N ASN A 207 -11.07 6.54 -21.55
CA ASN A 207 -11.48 7.31 -22.72
C ASN A 207 -12.93 7.79 -22.62
N THR A 208 -13.80 7.03 -21.95
CA THR A 208 -15.22 7.40 -21.78
C THR A 208 -15.40 8.47 -20.71
N HIS A 209 -14.74 8.30 -19.57
CA HIS A 209 -14.99 9.12 -18.39
C HIS A 209 -14.03 10.31 -18.24
N ALA A 210 -12.81 10.19 -18.75
CA ALA A 210 -11.77 11.22 -18.68
C ALA A 210 -10.95 11.30 -19.97
N PRO A 211 -11.57 11.65 -21.13
CA PRO A 211 -10.93 11.64 -22.43
C PRO A 211 -9.76 12.63 -22.58
N HIS A 212 -9.61 13.56 -21.66
CA HIS A 212 -8.49 14.51 -21.61
C HIS A 212 -7.18 13.87 -21.10
N LEU A 213 -7.25 12.73 -20.42
CA LEU A 213 -6.06 12.04 -19.93
C LEU A 213 -5.35 11.29 -21.07
N LYS A 214 -4.07 11.55 -21.21
CA LYS A 214 -3.21 10.84 -22.18
C LYS A 214 -2.83 9.48 -21.66
N VAL A 215 -3.23 8.41 -22.37
CA VAL A 215 -3.04 7.01 -21.93
C VAL A 215 -2.05 6.30 -22.83
N LEU A 216 -1.03 5.69 -22.23
CA LEU A 216 -0.09 4.79 -22.90
C LEU A 216 -0.28 3.34 -22.43
N HIS A 217 -0.24 2.40 -23.35
CA HIS A 217 -0.08 0.99 -23.00
C HIS A 217 1.41 0.58 -23.10
N TYR A 218 2.05 0.41 -21.95
CA TYR A 218 3.42 -0.06 -21.85
C TYR A 218 3.47 -1.59 -21.98
N LYS A 219 4.09 -2.07 -23.05
CA LYS A 219 4.17 -3.51 -23.41
C LYS A 219 5.43 -4.19 -22.87
N GLY A 220 6.28 -3.47 -22.17
CA GLY A 220 7.58 -3.90 -21.69
C GLY A 220 8.73 -3.49 -22.61
N LEU A 221 9.94 -3.78 -22.15
CA LEU A 221 11.16 -3.53 -22.92
C LEU A 221 11.16 -4.33 -24.23
N PRO A 222 11.44 -3.69 -25.37
CA PRO A 222 11.55 -4.42 -26.64
C PRO A 222 12.73 -5.41 -26.58
N SER A 223 12.64 -6.50 -27.34
CA SER A 223 13.76 -7.44 -27.51
C SER A 223 14.94 -6.73 -28.20
N GLU A 224 16.16 -7.27 -28.04
CA GLU A 224 17.37 -6.69 -28.66
C GLU A 224 17.26 -6.57 -30.19
N SER A 225 16.55 -7.51 -30.82
CA SER A 225 16.28 -7.49 -32.27
C SER A 225 15.31 -6.36 -32.66
N ALA A 226 14.34 -6.03 -31.81
CA ALA A 226 13.37 -4.97 -32.05
C ALA A 226 13.91 -3.55 -31.74
N LEU A 227 15.00 -3.43 -30.97
CA LEU A 227 15.66 -2.15 -30.69
C LEU A 227 16.18 -1.44 -31.91
N LYS A 228 16.53 -2.18 -32.96
CA LYS A 228 17.04 -1.60 -34.22
C LYS A 228 15.95 -0.91 -35.05
N SER A 229 14.68 -1.15 -34.76
CA SER A 229 13.55 -0.66 -35.55
C SER A 229 12.57 0.26 -34.84
N SER A 230 12.61 0.39 -33.50
CA SER A 230 11.62 1.19 -32.74
C SER A 230 12.27 1.97 -31.59
N ASN A 231 12.55 3.24 -31.81
CA ASN A 231 13.41 4.06 -30.93
C ASN A 231 12.70 4.71 -29.73
N ALA A 232 11.39 4.68 -29.55
CA ALA A 232 10.78 5.63 -28.63
C ALA A 232 9.87 5.02 -27.54
N ALA A 233 9.18 3.94 -27.80
CA ALA A 233 8.02 3.55 -26.97
C ALA A 233 8.33 3.02 -25.56
N ALA A 234 9.60 2.73 -25.24
CA ALA A 234 10.01 2.14 -23.97
C ALA A 234 11.07 2.96 -23.22
N SER A 235 11.21 4.24 -23.54
CA SER A 235 12.14 5.14 -22.84
C SER A 235 11.46 5.84 -21.67
N VAL A 236 12.25 6.30 -20.70
CA VAL A 236 11.76 7.10 -19.56
C VAL A 236 11.08 8.38 -20.08
N GLU A 237 11.72 9.08 -21.03
CA GLU A 237 11.23 10.33 -21.60
C GLU A 237 9.84 10.19 -22.21
N ASN A 238 9.62 9.10 -22.96
CA ASN A 238 8.30 8.84 -23.54
C ASN A 238 7.24 8.59 -22.45
N LEU A 239 7.56 7.82 -21.40
CA LEU A 239 6.60 7.54 -20.33
C LEU A 239 6.20 8.81 -19.54
N LEU A 240 7.07 9.81 -19.49
CA LEU A 240 6.81 11.08 -18.80
C LEU A 240 5.79 11.98 -19.52
N GLU A 241 5.48 11.72 -20.80
CA GLU A 241 4.53 12.50 -21.59
C GLU A 241 3.07 12.15 -21.37
N TYR A 242 2.81 11.07 -20.61
CA TYR A 242 1.48 10.53 -20.39
C TYR A 242 0.99 10.75 -18.96
N ASP A 243 -0.33 10.90 -18.83
CA ASP A 243 -0.99 11.02 -17.52
C ASP A 243 -1.25 9.65 -16.89
N VAL A 244 -1.49 8.64 -17.73
CA VAL A 244 -1.76 7.26 -17.30
C VAL A 244 -0.94 6.28 -18.15
N VAL A 245 -0.22 5.41 -17.48
CA VAL A 245 0.49 4.29 -18.10
C VAL A 245 -0.15 2.98 -17.66
N LEU A 246 -0.70 2.25 -18.62
CA LEU A 246 -1.28 0.93 -18.37
C LEU A 246 -0.24 -0.15 -18.67
N THR A 247 -0.09 -1.11 -17.78
CA THR A 247 0.75 -2.31 -18.02
C THR A 247 0.13 -3.53 -17.35
N THR A 248 0.79 -4.68 -17.46
CA THR A 248 0.26 -5.94 -16.95
C THR A 248 1.23 -6.67 -16.04
N TYR A 249 0.72 -7.55 -15.18
CA TYR A 249 1.54 -8.40 -14.32
C TYR A 249 2.53 -9.28 -15.11
N SER A 250 2.15 -9.70 -16.32
CA SER A 250 3.04 -10.47 -17.20
C SER A 250 4.23 -9.65 -17.71
N VAL A 251 4.05 -8.34 -17.92
CA VAL A 251 5.14 -7.42 -18.26
C VAL A 251 6.09 -7.29 -17.08
N LEU A 252 5.57 -7.05 -15.86
CA LEU A 252 6.40 -6.98 -14.66
C LEU A 252 7.24 -8.24 -14.47
N SER A 253 6.62 -9.42 -14.60
CA SER A 253 7.35 -10.70 -14.46
C SER A 253 8.50 -10.84 -15.46
N ARG A 254 8.32 -10.39 -16.69
CA ARG A 254 9.38 -10.42 -17.72
C ARG A 254 10.51 -9.42 -17.44
N GLU A 255 10.22 -8.35 -16.73
CA GLU A 255 11.20 -7.29 -16.43
C GLU A 255 11.97 -7.50 -15.13
N ILE A 256 11.80 -8.62 -14.44
CA ILE A 256 12.46 -8.90 -13.16
C ILE A 256 13.99 -8.72 -13.21
N HIS A 257 14.62 -9.13 -14.33
CA HIS A 257 16.06 -9.00 -14.51
C HIS A 257 16.53 -7.58 -14.80
N TYR A 258 15.63 -6.71 -15.26
CA TYR A 258 15.90 -5.31 -15.56
C TYR A 258 15.47 -4.37 -14.42
N ALA A 259 14.72 -4.87 -13.44
CA ALA A 259 14.25 -4.11 -12.29
C ALA A 259 15.25 -4.11 -11.12
N ASN A 260 16.03 -5.19 -10.97
CA ASN A 260 16.99 -5.32 -9.88
C ASN A 260 18.20 -4.40 -10.09
N ILE A 261 18.57 -3.68 -9.03
CA ILE A 261 19.84 -2.96 -8.98
C ILE A 261 20.95 -4.02 -8.90
N VAL A 262 21.75 -4.13 -9.92
CA VAL A 262 22.95 -4.97 -9.86
C VAL A 262 23.94 -4.25 -8.96
N PRO A 263 24.34 -4.82 -7.80
CA PRO A 263 25.37 -4.23 -6.97
C PRO A 263 26.63 -3.98 -7.82
N ASP A 264 27.25 -2.83 -7.61
CA ASP A 264 28.53 -2.51 -8.26
C ASP A 264 29.59 -3.48 -7.71
N ARG A 265 29.66 -4.67 -8.32
CA ARG A 265 30.74 -5.60 -8.05
C ARG A 265 31.96 -5.04 -8.76
N ASN A 266 33.01 -4.77 -8.03
CA ASN A 266 34.32 -4.43 -8.58
C ASN A 266 34.80 -5.53 -9.52
N PHE A 267 34.37 -5.47 -10.78
CA PHE A 267 34.89 -6.32 -11.82
C PHE A 267 36.29 -5.84 -12.18
N ARG A 268 37.23 -6.75 -12.36
CA ARG A 268 38.61 -6.44 -12.79
C ARG A 268 38.68 -5.70 -14.12
N HIS A 269 37.55 -5.63 -14.86
CA HIS A 269 37.41 -4.87 -16.10
C HIS A 269 36.14 -4.03 -16.07
N PRO A 270 36.17 -2.74 -16.48
CA PRO A 270 34.98 -1.92 -16.60
C PRO A 270 33.98 -2.55 -17.56
N LYS A 271 32.70 -2.56 -17.20
CA LYS A 271 31.63 -3.04 -18.06
C LYS A 271 31.61 -2.21 -19.35
N LYS A 272 31.65 -2.88 -20.49
CA LYS A 272 31.64 -2.24 -21.81
C LYS A 272 30.31 -1.54 -22.14
N HIS A 273 29.23 -1.88 -21.44
CA HIS A 273 27.90 -1.30 -21.58
C HIS A 273 27.21 -1.26 -20.21
N GLU A 274 26.49 -0.19 -19.92
CA GLU A 274 25.58 -0.13 -18.77
C GLU A 274 24.48 -1.18 -18.93
N PRO A 275 24.14 -1.93 -17.85
CA PRO A 275 23.05 -2.88 -17.90
C PRO A 275 21.74 -2.16 -18.17
N ARG A 276 20.96 -2.66 -19.09
CA ARG A 276 19.64 -2.14 -19.43
C ARG A 276 18.73 -2.21 -18.20
N ARG A 277 18.08 -1.10 -17.85
CA ARG A 277 17.16 -1.03 -16.74
C ARG A 277 15.73 -0.79 -17.22
N SER A 278 14.76 -1.38 -16.52
CA SER A 278 13.34 -1.11 -16.75
C SER A 278 13.03 0.37 -16.47
N PRO A 279 12.38 1.09 -17.38
CA PRO A 279 11.96 2.47 -17.13
C PRO A 279 10.96 2.57 -15.98
N LEU A 280 10.22 1.48 -15.68
CA LEU A 280 9.27 1.46 -14.56
C LEU A 280 9.94 1.72 -13.20
N VAL A 281 11.21 1.31 -13.03
CA VAL A 281 11.97 1.52 -11.78
C VAL A 281 12.90 2.74 -11.83
N GLN A 282 12.93 3.46 -12.94
CA GLN A 282 13.71 4.70 -13.10
C GLN A 282 12.85 5.96 -12.92
N ILE A 283 11.53 5.78 -12.85
CA ILE A 283 10.53 6.85 -12.68
C ILE A 283 9.96 6.77 -11.27
N SER A 284 9.90 7.94 -10.59
CA SER A 284 9.09 8.10 -9.38
C SER A 284 7.67 8.46 -9.77
N TRP A 285 6.82 7.46 -9.85
CA TRP A 285 5.42 7.62 -10.21
C TRP A 285 4.66 8.42 -9.17
N TRP A 286 3.75 9.30 -9.61
CA TRP A 286 2.85 9.94 -8.67
C TRP A 286 1.99 8.92 -7.95
N ARG A 287 1.46 7.94 -8.70
CA ARG A 287 0.61 6.89 -8.17
C ARG A 287 0.90 5.57 -8.85
N VAL A 288 0.90 4.48 -8.09
CA VAL A 288 0.94 3.12 -8.62
C VAL A 288 -0.28 2.37 -8.11
N CYS A 289 -1.11 1.86 -9.03
CA CYS A 289 -2.29 1.07 -8.75
C CYS A 289 -2.08 -0.38 -9.19
N LEU A 290 -2.30 -1.33 -8.29
CA LEU A 290 -2.43 -2.75 -8.61
C LEU A 290 -3.90 -3.10 -8.68
N ASP A 291 -4.41 -3.37 -9.86
CA ASP A 291 -5.78 -3.83 -10.04
C ASP A 291 -5.82 -5.36 -10.03
N GLU A 292 -6.89 -5.94 -9.44
CA GLU A 292 -6.93 -7.36 -9.07
C GLU A 292 -5.68 -7.74 -8.25
N ALA A 293 -5.43 -6.98 -7.19
CA ALA A 293 -4.20 -7.02 -6.42
C ALA A 293 -3.90 -8.36 -5.74
N GLN A 294 -4.89 -9.27 -5.65
CA GLN A 294 -4.67 -10.67 -5.25
C GLN A 294 -3.65 -11.41 -6.12
N MET A 295 -3.34 -10.90 -7.31
CA MET A 295 -2.25 -11.45 -8.15
C MET A 295 -0.86 -11.35 -7.52
N VAL A 296 -0.70 -10.52 -6.50
CA VAL A 296 0.56 -10.33 -5.76
C VAL A 296 0.45 -10.70 -4.28
N GLU A 297 -0.67 -11.27 -3.81
CA GLU A 297 -0.94 -11.58 -2.41
C GLU A 297 0.16 -12.42 -1.74
N SER A 298 0.76 -13.37 -2.46
CA SER A 298 1.85 -14.20 -1.94
C SER A 298 3.13 -13.41 -1.63
N GLY A 299 3.32 -12.22 -2.22
CA GLY A 299 4.52 -11.39 -2.08
C GLY A 299 5.81 -11.97 -2.69
N VAL A 300 5.78 -13.19 -3.24
CA VAL A 300 6.96 -13.90 -3.75
C VAL A 300 6.99 -14.06 -5.27
N SER A 301 5.89 -13.77 -5.97
CA SER A 301 5.86 -13.83 -7.42
C SER A 301 6.83 -12.82 -8.05
N GLN A 302 7.31 -13.10 -9.27
CA GLN A 302 8.19 -12.17 -9.99
C GLN A 302 7.54 -10.81 -10.19
N ALA A 303 6.24 -10.78 -10.48
CA ALA A 303 5.48 -9.54 -10.60
C ALA A 303 5.44 -8.76 -9.28
N ALA A 304 5.21 -9.45 -8.14
CA ALA A 304 5.23 -8.82 -6.81
C ALA A 304 6.62 -8.25 -6.49
N ALA A 305 7.69 -8.97 -6.83
CA ALA A 305 9.06 -8.51 -6.63
C ALA A 305 9.35 -7.22 -7.41
N VAL A 306 8.93 -7.12 -8.67
CA VAL A 306 9.07 -5.89 -9.48
C VAL A 306 8.17 -4.77 -8.95
N ALA A 307 6.89 -5.05 -8.69
CA ALA A 307 5.95 -4.04 -8.18
C ALA A 307 6.45 -3.36 -6.89
N ARG A 308 7.11 -4.13 -6.02
CA ARG A 308 7.74 -3.60 -4.79
C ARG A 308 8.84 -2.59 -5.07
N LEU A 309 9.63 -2.80 -6.15
CA LEU A 309 10.78 -1.95 -6.49
C LEU A 309 10.39 -0.65 -7.19
N ILE A 310 9.19 -0.54 -7.75
CA ILE A 310 8.73 0.65 -8.46
C ILE A 310 8.65 1.85 -7.51
N PRO A 311 9.42 2.93 -7.75
CA PRO A 311 9.36 4.15 -6.93
C PRO A 311 8.02 4.86 -7.10
N ARG A 312 7.44 5.34 -6.01
CA ARG A 312 6.10 5.97 -6.01
C ARG A 312 5.85 6.86 -4.82
N CYS A 313 4.95 7.82 -4.98
CA CYS A 313 4.46 8.67 -3.90
C CYS A 313 3.19 8.07 -3.25
N ASN A 314 2.28 7.56 -4.06
CA ASN A 314 1.02 6.96 -3.62
C ASN A 314 0.91 5.53 -4.14
N ALA A 315 0.37 4.61 -3.32
CA ALA A 315 0.24 3.19 -3.65
C ALA A 315 -1.18 2.69 -3.37
N TRP A 316 -1.81 2.09 -4.37
CA TRP A 316 -3.16 1.55 -4.25
C TRP A 316 -3.21 0.08 -4.64
N ALA A 317 -3.69 -0.75 -3.74
CA ALA A 317 -4.06 -2.13 -4.04
C ALA A 317 -5.58 -2.22 -4.19
N VAL A 318 -6.06 -2.65 -5.35
CA VAL A 318 -7.49 -2.71 -5.68
C VAL A 318 -7.88 -4.16 -5.81
N SER A 319 -8.86 -4.60 -5.04
CA SER A 319 -9.31 -6.00 -5.06
C SER A 319 -10.73 -6.09 -4.52
N GLY A 320 -11.58 -6.91 -5.12
CA GLY A 320 -12.89 -7.24 -4.56
C GLY A 320 -12.81 -8.23 -3.40
N THR A 321 -11.68 -8.92 -3.24
CA THR A 321 -11.48 -9.97 -2.24
C THR A 321 -10.07 -9.90 -1.65
N PRO A 322 -9.75 -8.87 -0.85
CA PRO A 322 -8.40 -8.70 -0.30
C PRO A 322 -8.03 -9.80 0.70
N LEU A 323 -9.03 -10.40 1.33
CA LEU A 323 -8.93 -11.51 2.27
C LEU A 323 -9.87 -12.62 1.82
N ARG A 324 -9.33 -13.84 1.61
CA ARG A 324 -10.10 -15.01 1.19
C ARG A 324 -10.07 -16.13 2.22
N LYS A 325 -8.96 -16.34 2.89
CA LYS A 325 -8.72 -17.45 3.81
C LYS A 325 -8.28 -16.95 5.17
N ASP A 326 -7.23 -16.19 5.22
CA ASP A 326 -6.64 -15.69 6.45
C ASP A 326 -5.83 -14.40 6.22
N VAL A 327 -5.26 -13.88 7.30
CA VAL A 327 -4.46 -12.64 7.30
C VAL A 327 -3.23 -12.73 6.39
N GLN A 328 -2.77 -13.92 6.04
CA GLN A 328 -1.60 -14.08 5.15
C GLN A 328 -1.88 -13.58 3.72
N ASP A 329 -3.15 -13.57 3.30
CA ASP A 329 -3.56 -13.03 2.01
C ASP A 329 -3.18 -11.55 1.88
N LEU A 330 -3.11 -10.81 3.00
CA LEU A 330 -2.66 -9.41 3.01
C LEU A 330 -1.17 -9.23 2.86
N ARG A 331 -0.35 -10.26 3.07
CA ARG A 331 1.11 -10.14 3.13
C ARG A 331 1.70 -9.46 1.91
N GLY A 332 1.34 -9.90 0.72
CA GLY A 332 1.82 -9.32 -0.52
C GLY A 332 1.37 -7.87 -0.71
N LEU A 333 0.14 -7.56 -0.30
CA LEU A 333 -0.43 -6.22 -0.37
C LEU A 333 0.30 -5.26 0.59
N LEU A 334 0.56 -5.70 1.83
CA LEU A 334 1.31 -4.91 2.82
C LEU A 334 2.77 -4.68 2.40
N ILE A 335 3.40 -5.67 1.77
CA ILE A 335 4.73 -5.53 1.17
C ILE A 335 4.70 -4.50 0.04
N PHE A 336 3.72 -4.56 -0.84
CA PHE A 336 3.55 -3.57 -1.90
C PHE A 336 3.31 -2.18 -1.32
N LEU A 337 2.46 -2.03 -0.33
CA LEU A 337 2.17 -0.75 0.32
C LEU A 337 3.34 -0.24 1.18
N ARG A 338 4.40 -1.03 1.35
CA ARG A 338 5.55 -0.72 2.23
C ARG A 338 5.11 -0.43 3.68
N TYR A 339 4.10 -1.16 4.15
CA TYR A 339 3.51 -0.96 5.47
C TYR A 339 4.34 -1.66 6.54
N GLU A 340 5.07 -0.85 7.33
CA GLU A 340 5.90 -1.36 8.42
C GLU A 340 5.08 -1.68 9.68
N PRO A 341 5.46 -2.73 10.42
CA PRO A 341 6.60 -3.65 10.23
C PRO A 341 6.31 -4.85 9.31
N TYR A 342 5.15 -4.91 8.70
CA TYR A 342 4.66 -6.09 7.97
C TYR A 342 5.39 -6.31 6.64
N CYS A 343 5.93 -5.24 6.03
CA CYS A 343 6.66 -5.38 4.78
C CYS A 343 8.10 -5.90 4.97
N SER A 344 8.72 -5.68 6.13
CA SER A 344 10.13 -6.01 6.39
C SER A 344 10.35 -7.20 7.31
N SER A 345 9.45 -7.44 8.28
CA SER A 345 9.65 -8.44 9.33
C SER A 345 9.26 -9.86 8.93
N LYS A 346 10.26 -10.65 8.51
CA LYS A 346 10.09 -12.09 8.30
C LYS A 346 9.73 -12.85 9.59
N THR A 347 10.22 -12.39 10.72
CA THR A 347 9.99 -13.01 12.04
C THR A 347 8.53 -12.91 12.43
N LEU A 348 7.88 -11.76 12.15
CA LEU A 348 6.47 -11.53 12.41
C LEU A 348 5.62 -12.54 11.64
N TRP A 349 5.83 -12.65 10.33
CA TRP A 349 5.09 -13.60 9.50
C TRP A 349 5.37 -15.05 9.88
N GLY A 350 6.62 -15.40 10.26
CA GLY A 350 6.96 -16.73 10.74
C GLY A 350 6.26 -17.11 12.05
N ARG A 351 5.85 -16.15 12.88
CA ARG A 351 5.03 -16.38 14.07
C ARG A 351 3.56 -16.55 13.73
N VAL A 352 3.06 -15.73 12.79
CA VAL A 352 1.68 -15.87 12.25
C VAL A 352 1.51 -17.24 11.62
N ASP A 353 2.47 -17.70 10.81
CA ASP A 353 2.47 -19.01 10.16
C ASP A 353 2.42 -20.18 11.17
N LYS A 354 3.10 -20.03 12.31
CA LYS A 354 3.12 -21.05 13.38
C LYS A 354 1.85 -21.06 14.23
N GLY A 355 0.87 -20.22 13.93
CA GLY A 355 -0.39 -20.16 14.65
C GLY A 355 -0.28 -19.57 16.05
N ASP A 356 0.72 -18.70 16.29
CA ASP A 356 0.88 -18.00 17.57
C ASP A 356 -0.38 -17.17 17.85
N TYR A 357 -1.16 -17.62 18.83
CA TYR A 357 -2.46 -17.05 19.21
C TYR A 357 -2.33 -15.56 19.57
N PHE A 358 -1.25 -15.22 20.28
CA PHE A 358 -0.97 -13.84 20.66
C PHE A 358 -0.76 -12.94 19.45
N MET A 359 -0.03 -13.42 18.45
CA MET A 359 0.20 -12.67 17.21
C MET A 359 -1.08 -12.55 16.37
N LYS A 360 -1.91 -13.59 16.33
CA LYS A 360 -3.21 -13.52 15.66
C LYS A 360 -4.12 -12.49 16.31
N THR A 361 -4.18 -12.44 17.64
CA THR A 361 -4.99 -11.47 18.39
C THR A 361 -4.43 -10.04 18.24
N SER A 362 -3.11 -9.87 18.27
CA SER A 362 -2.48 -8.56 18.06
C SER A 362 -2.62 -8.08 16.62
N LEU A 363 -2.53 -8.97 15.64
CA LEU A 363 -2.83 -8.66 14.24
C LEU A 363 -4.31 -8.27 14.06
N ASN A 364 -5.23 -8.89 14.78
CA ASN A 364 -6.64 -8.50 14.76
C ASN A 364 -6.84 -7.06 15.22
N VAL A 365 -6.21 -6.66 16.33
CA VAL A 365 -6.28 -5.30 16.85
C VAL A 365 -5.60 -4.31 15.88
N GLU A 366 -4.44 -4.66 15.32
CA GLU A 366 -3.77 -3.83 14.31
C GLU A 366 -4.46 -3.88 12.95
N THR A 367 -5.14 -4.97 12.61
CA THR A 367 -5.97 -5.09 11.41
C THR A 367 -7.21 -4.19 11.52
N ILE A 368 -7.76 -3.99 12.72
CA ILE A 368 -8.81 -3.00 12.98
C ILE A 368 -8.25 -1.58 12.77
N CYS A 369 -7.03 -1.29 13.25
CA CYS A 369 -6.35 -0.03 12.95
C CYS A 369 -5.96 0.10 11.47
N PHE A 370 -5.68 -1.02 10.81
CA PHE A 370 -5.46 -1.12 9.37
C PHE A 370 -6.77 -0.94 8.58
N ALA A 371 -7.93 -1.21 9.18
CA ALA A 371 -9.23 -0.94 8.57
C ALA A 371 -9.41 0.53 8.18
N GLU A 372 -8.71 1.47 8.83
CA GLU A 372 -8.63 2.87 8.37
C GLU A 372 -7.94 3.03 7.01
N THR A 373 -7.14 2.05 6.59
CA THR A 373 -6.49 2.00 5.27
C THR A 373 -7.28 1.20 4.23
N LEU A 374 -8.39 0.59 4.65
CA LEU A 374 -9.31 -0.16 3.81
C LEU A 374 -10.61 0.61 3.65
N ILE A 375 -11.13 0.66 2.46
CA ILE A 375 -12.52 1.02 2.23
C ILE A 375 -13.28 -0.21 1.75
N PHE A 376 -14.39 -0.48 2.38
CA PHE A 376 -15.32 -1.52 1.97
C PHE A 376 -16.71 -0.91 1.90
N ASN A 377 -17.30 -0.84 0.71
CA ASN A 377 -18.69 -0.55 0.55
C ASN A 377 -19.41 -1.85 0.20
N SER A 378 -20.07 -2.47 1.18
CA SER A 378 -21.11 -3.45 0.92
C SER A 378 -22.41 -2.71 0.69
N HIS A 379 -23.19 -3.09 -0.31
CA HIS A 379 -24.55 -2.67 -0.42
C HIS A 379 -25.33 -3.23 0.77
N ILE A 380 -25.79 -2.35 1.66
CA ILE A 380 -27.02 -2.52 2.42
C ILE A 380 -28.01 -1.52 1.89
#